data_e0c9d1579811e1c8af4d189f1aafc311
#
_entry.id   e0c9d1579811e1c8af4d189f1aafc311
#
_cell.length_a   1.000
_cell.length_b   1.000
_cell.length_c   1.000
_cell.angle_alpha   90.00
_cell.angle_beta   90.00
_cell.angle_gamma   90.00
#
_symmetry.space_group_name_H-M   'P 1'
#
loop_
_entity.id
_entity.type
_entity.pdbx_description
1 polymer ?
#
loop_
_entity_poly.entity_id
_entity_poly.type
_entity_poly.pdbx_seq_one_letter_code
_entity_poly.pdbx_strand_id
1 'polypeptide(L)'
;VLGVPLARLINENFDGVRNRILLKNIAYAGVMAALLDIDLEVIAGLMSESYGRKPKLLESNSKALRLGYDYAKAQLQCPLPLRVERMDKTRGHIMIDGNTAAGLGCVYAGATVGAWYPITPSTSLMDAFRGFCERYRVDAATGERNYAVIQAEDELAAIGMVLGASWNGARAFTPTSGPGISLMNEFVGLAYYAEIPCVIFDVQRVGPSTGMPTRTQQADIMLCAYASHGDTRHVLLFPANPEECFYMAAQAFDLAERLQTPVFVLSDLDIGMNDWMCRELDWDDVYRPDRGKVLSAEELAGLEKFQRYVDRDDDAIPYRTLPGVNAKGAYFTRGSGHNQYGAYTEDSAEYQLVLDRLRRKFTTAAKIVPKAVLTGTGENAIGIVSIGSCDGAIREAMEALAREKIHVDYLRVKAFPFGLEVEGFLNSHATIIVVEQNRDAQLRSLLTLETGVEKSKLHSLLSYSGFPMTSKPIVDGIRAALAEAPRLSAIPRT
;
A
#
# COMPACT_ATOMS: atom_id res chain seq x y z
N VAL A 1 18.08 -31.93 3.17
CA VAL A 1 16.84 -32.03 2.41
C VAL A 1 16.17 -33.33 2.79
N LEU A 2 14.87 -33.26 3.21
CA LEU A 2 14.06 -34.44 3.55
C LEU A 2 13.09 -34.70 2.39
N GLY A 3 13.15 -35.91 1.81
CA GLY A 3 12.25 -36.30 0.71
C GLY A 3 10.97 -36.89 1.24
N VAL A 4 9.80 -36.30 0.86
CA VAL A 4 8.48 -36.84 1.21
C VAL A 4 7.68 -37.05 -0.09
N PRO A 5 7.19 -38.26 -0.36
CA PRO A 5 6.47 -38.58 -1.60
C PRO A 5 5.00 -38.17 -1.53
N LEU A 6 4.71 -36.86 -1.28
CA LEU A 6 3.35 -36.34 -1.09
C LEU A 6 2.39 -36.73 -2.23
N ALA A 7 2.87 -36.68 -3.48
CA ALA A 7 2.02 -37.05 -4.63
C ALA A 7 1.58 -38.50 -4.56
N ARG A 8 2.48 -39.43 -4.22
CA ARG A 8 2.15 -40.86 -4.08
C ARG A 8 1.18 -41.07 -2.94
N LEU A 9 1.48 -40.54 -1.75
CA LEU A 9 0.62 -40.64 -0.58
C LEU A 9 -0.82 -40.22 -0.86
N ILE A 10 -0.99 -39.08 -1.53
CA ILE A 10 -2.32 -38.55 -1.86
C ILE A 10 -2.99 -39.37 -2.97
N ASN A 11 -2.26 -39.76 -4.02
CA ASN A 11 -2.85 -40.52 -5.12
C ASN A 11 -3.35 -41.90 -4.72
N GLU A 12 -2.69 -42.55 -3.75
CA GLU A 12 -3.06 -43.87 -3.22
C GLU A 12 -4.29 -43.81 -2.27
N ASN A 13 -4.59 -42.64 -1.69
CA ASN A 13 -5.58 -42.51 -0.62
C ASN A 13 -6.80 -41.66 -0.97
N PHE A 14 -6.79 -40.94 -2.10
CA PHE A 14 -7.86 -40.03 -2.50
C PHE A 14 -8.18 -40.12 -3.98
N ASP A 15 -9.45 -39.86 -4.33
CA ASP A 15 -9.94 -39.80 -5.70
C ASP A 15 -10.15 -38.35 -6.19
N GLY A 16 -10.17 -38.20 -7.51
CA GLY A 16 -10.41 -36.92 -8.17
C GLY A 16 -9.16 -36.02 -8.31
N VAL A 17 -8.83 -35.64 -9.53
CA VAL A 17 -7.60 -34.89 -9.87
C VAL A 17 -7.50 -33.59 -9.09
N ARG A 18 -8.57 -32.80 -9.05
CA ARG A 18 -8.59 -31.51 -8.35
C ARG A 18 -8.37 -31.66 -6.83
N ASN A 19 -9.03 -32.66 -6.21
CA ASN A 19 -8.86 -32.93 -4.79
C ASN A 19 -7.42 -33.37 -4.48
N ARG A 20 -6.83 -34.20 -5.31
CA ARG A 20 -5.45 -34.66 -5.13
C ARG A 20 -4.42 -33.53 -5.17
N ILE A 21 -4.66 -32.49 -5.99
CA ILE A 21 -3.79 -31.30 -6.05
C ILE A 21 -3.86 -30.53 -4.74
N LEU A 22 -5.06 -30.25 -4.23
CA LEU A 22 -5.26 -29.44 -3.03
C LEU A 22 -4.81 -30.16 -1.76
N LEU A 23 -5.13 -31.45 -1.64
CA LEU A 23 -4.82 -32.24 -0.43
C LEU A 23 -3.31 -32.50 -0.22
N LYS A 24 -2.45 -32.34 -1.24
CA LYS A 24 -1.00 -32.38 -1.08
C LYS A 24 -0.48 -31.34 -0.09
N ASN A 25 -1.04 -30.14 -0.15
CA ASN A 25 -0.65 -29.05 0.77
C ASN A 25 -1.07 -29.36 2.22
N ILE A 26 -2.22 -30.02 2.39
CA ILE A 26 -2.67 -30.43 3.72
C ILE A 26 -1.82 -31.58 4.28
N ALA A 27 -1.47 -32.56 3.44
CA ALA A 27 -0.52 -33.59 3.86
C ALA A 27 0.86 -33.03 4.19
N TYR A 28 1.34 -32.03 3.43
CA TYR A 28 2.55 -31.30 3.76
C TYR A 28 2.47 -30.63 5.14
N ALA A 29 1.35 -29.97 5.46
CA ALA A 29 1.14 -29.39 6.79
C ALA A 29 1.24 -30.45 7.90
N GLY A 30 0.70 -31.65 7.66
CA GLY A 30 0.86 -32.80 8.58
C GLY A 30 2.30 -33.22 8.80
N VAL A 31 3.08 -33.31 7.70
CA VAL A 31 4.52 -33.58 7.79
C VAL A 31 5.25 -32.52 8.61
N MET A 32 4.97 -31.26 8.37
CA MET A 32 5.58 -30.15 9.11
C MET A 32 5.21 -30.20 10.60
N ALA A 33 3.96 -30.54 10.92
CA ALA A 33 3.53 -30.70 12.29
C ALA A 33 4.32 -31.78 13.03
N ALA A 34 4.59 -32.93 12.38
CA ALA A 34 5.41 -33.99 12.97
C ALA A 34 6.88 -33.58 13.13
N LEU A 35 7.45 -32.89 12.14
CA LEU A 35 8.85 -32.46 12.16
C LEU A 35 9.13 -31.39 13.22
N LEU A 36 8.18 -30.47 13.42
CA LEU A 36 8.33 -29.29 14.28
C LEU A 36 7.61 -29.42 15.63
N ASP A 37 7.06 -30.60 15.94
CA ASP A 37 6.34 -30.90 17.18
C ASP A 37 5.11 -29.99 17.39
N ILE A 38 4.40 -29.66 16.30
CA ILE A 38 3.18 -28.86 16.36
C ILE A 38 2.00 -29.76 16.74
N ASP A 39 1.21 -29.32 17.71
CA ASP A 39 0.00 -29.99 18.13
C ASP A 39 -1.03 -30.07 17.00
N LEU A 40 -1.38 -31.29 16.57
CA LEU A 40 -2.35 -31.53 15.50
C LEU A 40 -3.74 -30.98 15.82
N GLU A 41 -4.14 -30.91 17.09
CA GLU A 41 -5.44 -30.39 17.47
C GLU A 41 -5.59 -28.90 17.18
N VAL A 42 -4.49 -28.14 17.18
CA VAL A 42 -4.50 -26.74 16.75
C VAL A 42 -4.86 -26.62 15.27
N ILE A 43 -4.24 -27.46 14.43
CA ILE A 43 -4.51 -27.46 12.98
C ILE A 43 -5.91 -27.99 12.70
N ALA A 44 -6.34 -29.02 13.41
CA ALA A 44 -7.69 -29.59 13.30
C ALA A 44 -8.77 -28.57 13.71
N GLY A 45 -8.51 -27.77 14.75
CA GLY A 45 -9.38 -26.66 15.18
C GLY A 45 -9.57 -25.62 14.07
N LEU A 46 -8.46 -25.12 13.49
CA LEU A 46 -8.49 -24.16 12.38
C LEU A 46 -9.22 -24.73 11.14
N MET A 47 -9.04 -26.02 10.85
CA MET A 47 -9.79 -26.66 9.77
C MET A 47 -11.27 -26.75 10.07
N SER A 48 -11.66 -27.01 11.32
CA SER A 48 -13.07 -27.04 11.75
C SER A 48 -13.72 -25.67 11.62
N GLU A 49 -13.02 -24.61 11.97
CA GLU A 49 -13.49 -23.22 11.77
C GLU A 49 -13.67 -22.90 10.28
N SER A 50 -12.70 -23.27 9.45
CA SER A 50 -12.71 -22.96 8.02
C SER A 50 -13.71 -23.80 7.20
N TYR A 51 -13.86 -25.09 7.54
CA TYR A 51 -14.61 -26.06 6.74
C TYR A 51 -15.80 -26.69 7.46
N GLY A 52 -16.11 -26.30 8.69
CA GLY A 52 -17.16 -26.92 9.52
C GLY A 52 -18.55 -26.97 8.84
N ARG A 53 -18.85 -25.99 7.98
CA ARG A 53 -20.08 -25.96 7.17
C ARG A 53 -20.06 -26.93 5.98
N LYS A 54 -18.92 -27.64 5.72
CA LYS A 54 -18.72 -28.55 4.58
C LYS A 54 -18.11 -29.87 5.08
N PRO A 55 -18.91 -30.77 5.70
CA PRO A 55 -18.41 -31.96 6.42
C PRO A 55 -17.48 -32.85 5.59
N LYS A 56 -17.84 -33.11 4.31
CA LYS A 56 -17.02 -33.94 3.41
C LYS A 56 -15.63 -33.32 3.15
N LEU A 57 -15.57 -31.99 3.09
CA LEU A 57 -14.30 -31.31 2.89
C LEU A 57 -13.44 -31.36 4.15
N LEU A 58 -14.06 -31.15 5.32
CA LEU A 58 -13.38 -31.29 6.60
C LEU A 58 -12.81 -32.70 6.79
N GLU A 59 -13.59 -33.75 6.53
CA GLU A 59 -13.17 -35.15 6.62
C GLU A 59 -11.95 -35.43 5.72
N SER A 60 -12.03 -35.04 4.44
CA SER A 60 -10.94 -35.24 3.47
C SER A 60 -9.65 -34.52 3.89
N ASN A 61 -9.76 -33.28 4.36
CA ASN A 61 -8.60 -32.52 4.81
C ASN A 61 -8.01 -33.11 6.11
N SER A 62 -8.83 -33.50 7.07
CA SER A 62 -8.37 -34.16 8.32
C SER A 62 -7.66 -35.47 8.02
N LYS A 63 -8.17 -36.28 7.08
CA LYS A 63 -7.52 -37.52 6.65
C LYS A 63 -6.17 -37.22 5.99
N ALA A 64 -6.07 -36.21 5.12
CA ALA A 64 -4.82 -35.84 4.47
C ALA A 64 -3.78 -35.31 5.48
N LEU A 65 -4.20 -34.51 6.45
CA LEU A 65 -3.33 -34.03 7.52
C LEU A 65 -2.70 -35.20 8.31
N ARG A 66 -3.53 -36.12 8.77
CA ARG A 66 -3.07 -37.32 9.50
C ARG A 66 -2.14 -38.17 8.66
N LEU A 67 -2.47 -38.39 7.39
CA LEU A 67 -1.66 -39.17 6.47
C LEU A 67 -0.21 -38.62 6.34
N GLY A 68 -0.06 -37.29 6.22
CA GLY A 68 1.23 -36.63 6.20
C GLY A 68 2.00 -36.75 7.53
N TYR A 69 1.30 -36.53 8.64
CA TYR A 69 1.85 -36.64 9.99
C TYR A 69 2.36 -38.04 10.29
N ASP A 70 1.53 -39.06 10.06
CA ASP A 70 1.86 -40.45 10.34
C ASP A 70 3.03 -40.94 9.46
N TYR A 71 3.05 -40.54 8.19
CA TYR A 71 4.19 -40.83 7.32
C TYR A 71 5.49 -40.26 7.89
N ALA A 72 5.48 -38.99 8.31
CA ALA A 72 6.67 -38.36 8.85
C ALA A 72 7.15 -39.04 10.15
N LYS A 73 6.23 -39.36 11.07
CA LYS A 73 6.55 -40.10 12.30
C LYS A 73 7.13 -41.48 12.01
N ALA A 74 6.65 -42.18 10.98
CA ALA A 74 7.09 -43.54 10.64
C ALA A 74 8.40 -43.58 9.85
N GLN A 75 8.68 -42.58 9.02
CA GLN A 75 9.77 -42.63 8.02
C GLN A 75 10.87 -41.57 8.24
N LEU A 76 10.65 -40.57 9.09
CA LEU A 76 11.60 -39.50 9.33
C LEU A 76 11.97 -39.41 10.82
N GLN A 77 13.09 -38.77 11.09
CA GLN A 77 13.46 -38.45 12.47
C GLN A 77 12.57 -37.26 12.95
N CYS A 78 11.63 -37.55 13.83
CA CYS A 78 10.68 -36.58 14.39
C CYS A 78 10.66 -36.62 15.92
N PRO A 79 10.61 -35.45 16.58
CA PRO A 79 10.75 -34.12 15.99
C PRO A 79 12.21 -33.83 15.59
N LEU A 80 12.41 -32.75 14.81
CA LEU A 80 13.72 -32.17 14.57
C LEU A 80 14.28 -31.53 15.85
N PRO A 81 15.57 -31.20 15.91
CA PRO A 81 16.13 -30.42 17.03
C PRO A 81 15.45 -29.05 17.21
N LEU A 82 14.91 -28.48 16.11
CA LEU A 82 14.07 -27.28 16.12
C LEU A 82 12.62 -27.69 16.27
N ARG A 83 11.89 -27.00 17.16
CA ARG A 83 10.44 -27.22 17.36
C ARG A 83 9.73 -25.91 17.57
N VAL A 84 8.42 -25.90 17.33
CA VAL A 84 7.52 -24.77 17.60
C VAL A 84 6.91 -24.99 18.98
N GLU A 85 7.12 -24.04 19.89
CA GLU A 85 6.56 -24.06 21.24
C GLU A 85 5.56 -22.93 21.41
N ARG A 86 4.47 -23.20 22.16
CA ARG A 86 3.51 -22.17 22.50
C ARG A 86 4.17 -21.10 23.37
N MET A 87 3.93 -19.83 23.01
CA MET A 87 4.40 -18.67 23.75
C MET A 87 3.25 -17.65 23.89
N ASP A 88 3.13 -17.02 25.05
CA ASP A 88 2.13 -15.96 25.27
C ASP A 88 2.69 -14.57 24.87
N LYS A 89 3.45 -14.50 23.75
CA LYS A 89 4.00 -13.25 23.21
C LYS A 89 3.15 -12.65 22.08
N THR A 90 2.11 -13.35 21.67
CA THR A 90 1.24 -12.93 20.55
C THR A 90 -0.13 -12.41 21.03
N ARG A 91 -0.31 -12.26 22.35
CA ARG A 91 -1.54 -11.69 22.90
C ARG A 91 -1.73 -10.26 22.39
N GLY A 92 -2.94 -9.92 21.94
CA GLY A 92 -3.24 -8.61 21.31
C GLY A 92 -2.63 -8.45 19.91
N HIS A 93 -2.27 -9.58 19.25
CA HIS A 93 -1.82 -9.59 17.87
C HIS A 93 -2.77 -10.47 17.02
N ILE A 94 -2.86 -10.11 15.76
CA ILE A 94 -3.60 -10.85 14.73
C ILE A 94 -2.66 -11.22 13.58
N MET A 95 -3.04 -12.23 12.81
CA MET A 95 -2.42 -12.57 11.54
C MET A 95 -3.32 -12.05 10.42
N ILE A 96 -2.80 -11.16 9.59
CA ILE A 96 -3.54 -10.52 8.51
C ILE A 96 -2.59 -10.12 7.38
N ASP A 97 -3.03 -10.20 6.13
CA ASP A 97 -2.31 -9.63 5.01
C ASP A 97 -2.67 -8.15 4.77
N GLY A 98 -1.80 -7.42 4.09
CA GLY A 98 -1.99 -5.99 3.85
C GLY A 98 -3.20 -5.65 3.00
N ASN A 99 -3.56 -6.49 2.02
CA ASN A 99 -4.74 -6.28 1.17
C ASN A 99 -6.03 -6.42 1.98
N THR A 100 -6.11 -7.41 2.85
CA THR A 100 -7.24 -7.60 3.76
C THR A 100 -7.35 -6.43 4.73
N ALA A 101 -6.23 -5.98 5.30
CA ALA A 101 -6.19 -4.82 6.19
C ALA A 101 -6.61 -3.52 5.47
N ALA A 102 -6.12 -3.29 4.24
CA ALA A 102 -6.52 -2.14 3.42
C ALA A 102 -8.01 -2.17 3.05
N GLY A 103 -8.54 -3.36 2.70
CA GLY A 103 -9.97 -3.54 2.41
C GLY A 103 -10.85 -3.18 3.61
N LEU A 104 -10.44 -3.58 4.83
CA LEU A 104 -11.09 -3.18 6.08
C LEU A 104 -10.94 -1.66 6.32
N GLY A 105 -9.76 -1.11 6.08
CA GLY A 105 -9.49 0.33 6.17
C GLY A 105 -10.36 1.16 5.24
N CYS A 106 -10.66 0.68 4.03
CA CYS A 106 -11.61 1.32 3.12
C CYS A 106 -13.03 1.35 3.71
N VAL A 107 -13.48 0.27 4.35
CA VAL A 107 -14.79 0.24 5.04
C VAL A 107 -14.78 1.22 6.22
N TYR A 108 -13.74 1.19 7.03
CA TYR A 108 -13.55 2.11 8.16
C TYR A 108 -13.58 3.58 7.70
N ALA A 109 -12.89 3.89 6.61
CA ALA A 109 -12.89 5.21 5.99
C ALA A 109 -14.24 5.67 5.44
N GLY A 110 -15.25 4.85 5.42
CA GLY A 110 -16.55 5.20 4.84
C GLY A 110 -16.62 5.06 3.32
N ALA A 111 -15.71 4.32 2.66
CA ALA A 111 -15.80 4.03 1.23
C ALA A 111 -17.05 3.20 0.93
N THR A 112 -17.81 3.60 -0.08
CA THR A 112 -19.03 2.92 -0.50
C THR A 112 -18.96 2.38 -1.91
N VAL A 113 -17.99 2.80 -2.72
CA VAL A 113 -17.84 2.35 -4.11
C VAL A 113 -16.42 1.84 -4.34
N GLY A 114 -16.31 0.59 -4.78
CA GLY A 114 -15.10 0.00 -5.34
C GLY A 114 -15.33 -0.39 -6.79
N ALA A 115 -14.61 0.21 -7.74
CA ALA A 115 -14.63 -0.20 -9.13
C ALA A 115 -13.23 -0.68 -9.53
N TRP A 116 -13.11 -1.82 -10.20
CA TRP A 116 -11.84 -2.48 -10.39
C TRP A 116 -11.80 -3.41 -11.60
N TYR A 117 -10.60 -3.79 -12.00
CA TYR A 117 -10.36 -4.89 -12.93
C TYR A 117 -9.40 -5.90 -12.26
N PRO A 118 -9.68 -7.23 -12.35
CA PRO A 118 -8.89 -8.24 -11.66
C PRO A 118 -7.44 -8.28 -12.12
N ILE A 119 -6.52 -8.04 -11.19
CA ILE A 119 -5.08 -8.15 -11.43
C ILE A 119 -4.36 -8.60 -10.15
N THR A 120 -3.47 -9.60 -10.26
CA THR A 120 -2.59 -10.00 -9.16
C THR A 120 -1.54 -8.90 -8.93
N PRO A 121 -1.25 -8.48 -7.68
CA PRO A 121 -1.72 -9.03 -6.41
C PRO A 121 -2.94 -8.30 -5.80
N SER A 122 -3.54 -7.31 -6.45
CA SER A 122 -4.52 -6.40 -5.85
C SER A 122 -5.94 -6.98 -5.71
N THR A 123 -6.25 -8.08 -6.40
CA THR A 123 -7.60 -8.70 -6.39
C THR A 123 -8.12 -8.99 -4.99
N SER A 124 -7.28 -9.51 -4.10
CA SER A 124 -7.68 -9.85 -2.73
C SER A 124 -8.07 -8.63 -1.89
N LEU A 125 -7.58 -7.42 -2.21
CA LEU A 125 -8.03 -6.19 -1.55
C LEU A 125 -9.52 -5.93 -1.83
N MET A 126 -9.93 -6.05 -3.10
CA MET A 126 -11.34 -5.86 -3.47
C MET A 126 -12.23 -6.97 -2.92
N ASP A 127 -11.75 -8.22 -2.91
CA ASP A 127 -12.48 -9.34 -2.32
C ASP A 127 -12.69 -9.15 -0.81
N ALA A 128 -11.66 -8.66 -0.10
CA ALA A 128 -11.75 -8.30 1.31
C ALA A 128 -12.76 -7.16 1.54
N PHE A 129 -12.65 -6.06 0.79
CA PHE A 129 -13.60 -4.96 0.87
C PHE A 129 -15.05 -5.41 0.66
N ARG A 130 -15.31 -6.25 -0.36
CA ARG A 130 -16.62 -6.83 -0.62
C ARG A 130 -17.11 -7.65 0.57
N GLY A 131 -16.30 -8.55 1.09
CA GLY A 131 -16.66 -9.39 2.23
C GLY A 131 -16.98 -8.58 3.49
N PHE A 132 -16.23 -7.51 3.76
CA PHE A 132 -16.52 -6.61 4.88
C PHE A 132 -17.79 -5.78 4.63
N CYS A 133 -18.02 -5.30 3.40
CA CYS A 133 -19.27 -4.61 3.06
C CYS A 133 -20.50 -5.52 3.19
N GLU A 134 -20.41 -6.78 2.76
CA GLU A 134 -21.48 -7.78 2.95
C GLU A 134 -21.81 -7.99 4.44
N ARG A 135 -20.81 -7.87 5.31
CA ARG A 135 -20.97 -8.03 6.76
C ARG A 135 -21.46 -6.78 7.48
N TYR A 136 -21.02 -5.59 7.07
CA TYR A 136 -21.20 -4.36 7.84
C TYR A 136 -22.04 -3.29 7.15
N ARG A 137 -22.36 -3.44 5.85
CA ARG A 137 -23.05 -2.43 5.03
C ARG A 137 -24.31 -2.95 4.33
N VAL A 138 -24.89 -4.00 4.88
CA VAL A 138 -26.21 -4.50 4.50
C VAL A 138 -27.15 -4.22 5.62
N ASP A 139 -28.25 -3.51 5.35
CA ASP A 139 -29.30 -3.28 6.35
C ASP A 139 -29.95 -4.61 6.74
N ALA A 140 -29.94 -4.94 8.01
CA ALA A 140 -30.42 -6.23 8.51
C ALA A 140 -31.96 -6.42 8.37
N ALA A 141 -32.72 -5.33 8.31
CA ALA A 141 -34.17 -5.37 8.23
C ALA A 141 -34.68 -5.38 6.80
N THR A 142 -34.06 -4.59 5.91
CA THR A 142 -34.49 -4.41 4.51
C THR A 142 -33.69 -5.26 3.52
N GLY A 143 -32.46 -5.67 3.88
CA GLY A 143 -31.52 -6.29 2.98
C GLY A 143 -30.88 -5.32 1.97
N GLU A 144 -31.12 -4.03 2.11
CA GLU A 144 -30.54 -3.01 1.24
C GLU A 144 -29.04 -2.90 1.44
N ARG A 145 -28.32 -2.74 0.33
CA ARG A 145 -26.86 -2.61 0.29
C ARG A 145 -26.47 -1.14 0.19
N ASN A 146 -25.75 -0.64 1.17
CA ASN A 146 -25.17 0.70 1.13
C ASN A 146 -23.71 0.67 0.60
N TYR A 147 -23.51 -0.04 -0.52
CA TYR A 147 -22.23 -0.12 -1.21
C TYR A 147 -22.40 -0.67 -2.63
N ALA A 148 -21.42 -0.40 -3.49
CA ALA A 148 -21.30 -0.97 -4.81
C ALA A 148 -19.87 -1.48 -5.05
N VAL A 149 -19.76 -2.72 -5.54
CA VAL A 149 -18.50 -3.30 -6.02
C VAL A 149 -18.71 -3.69 -7.47
N ILE A 150 -17.99 -3.02 -8.37
CA ILE A 150 -18.20 -3.11 -9.81
C ILE A 150 -16.93 -3.61 -10.48
N GLN A 151 -16.97 -4.77 -11.11
CA GLN A 151 -15.92 -5.20 -12.01
C GLN A 151 -16.11 -4.51 -13.37
N ALA A 152 -15.12 -3.71 -13.73
CA ALA A 152 -15.09 -3.00 -15.00
C ALA A 152 -14.55 -3.91 -16.13
N GLU A 153 -14.59 -3.42 -17.35
CA GLU A 153 -14.06 -4.12 -18.52
C GLU A 153 -12.53 -4.03 -18.60
N ASP A 154 -11.98 -2.91 -18.09
CA ASP A 154 -10.54 -2.67 -17.94
C ASP A 154 -10.27 -1.66 -16.81
N GLU A 155 -9.00 -1.36 -16.56
CA GLU A 155 -8.59 -0.40 -15.52
C GLU A 155 -8.95 1.05 -15.89
N LEU A 156 -8.98 1.39 -17.17
CA LEU A 156 -9.41 2.72 -17.62
C LEU A 156 -10.89 2.95 -17.30
N ALA A 157 -11.74 1.97 -17.59
CA ALA A 157 -13.16 2.02 -17.21
C ALA A 157 -13.32 2.05 -15.68
N ALA A 158 -12.52 1.27 -14.94
CA ALA A 158 -12.58 1.24 -13.48
C ALA A 158 -12.33 2.62 -12.86
N ILE A 159 -11.25 3.30 -13.23
CA ILE A 159 -10.96 4.64 -12.70
C ILE A 159 -12.03 5.65 -13.14
N GLY A 160 -12.55 5.56 -14.36
CA GLY A 160 -13.66 6.42 -14.83
C GLY A 160 -14.90 6.28 -13.94
N MET A 161 -15.27 5.05 -13.54
CA MET A 161 -16.37 4.79 -12.60
C MET A 161 -16.08 5.37 -11.21
N VAL A 162 -14.84 5.24 -10.72
CA VAL A 162 -14.40 5.83 -9.43
C VAL A 162 -14.56 7.35 -9.46
N LEU A 163 -14.11 8.01 -10.53
CA LEU A 163 -14.22 9.47 -10.65
C LEU A 163 -15.67 9.93 -10.70
N GLY A 164 -16.52 9.24 -11.46
CA GLY A 164 -17.96 9.54 -11.52
C GLY A 164 -18.63 9.40 -10.15
N ALA A 165 -18.32 8.33 -9.41
CA ALA A 165 -18.85 8.12 -8.05
C ALA A 165 -18.34 9.19 -7.07
N SER A 166 -17.05 9.51 -7.10
CA SER A 166 -16.44 10.54 -6.23
C SER A 166 -16.95 11.94 -6.53
N TRP A 167 -17.15 12.26 -7.80
CA TRP A 167 -17.75 13.55 -8.19
C TRP A 167 -19.16 13.72 -7.63
N ASN A 168 -19.92 12.61 -7.53
CA ASN A 168 -21.24 12.58 -6.91
C ASN A 168 -21.21 12.50 -5.36
N GLY A 169 -20.03 12.49 -4.75
CA GLY A 169 -19.86 12.55 -3.30
C GLY A 169 -19.66 11.20 -2.61
N ALA A 170 -19.55 10.08 -3.35
CA ALA A 170 -19.13 8.82 -2.75
C ALA A 170 -17.63 8.86 -2.41
N ARG A 171 -17.21 8.13 -1.36
CA ARG A 171 -15.81 7.71 -1.23
C ARG A 171 -15.61 6.49 -2.09
N ALA A 172 -14.85 6.65 -3.17
CA ALA A 172 -14.64 5.61 -4.16
C ALA A 172 -13.17 5.34 -4.42
N PHE A 173 -12.83 4.09 -4.77
CA PHE A 173 -11.44 3.66 -5.00
C PHE A 173 -11.35 2.55 -6.04
N THR A 174 -10.12 2.34 -6.53
CA THR A 174 -9.74 1.20 -7.36
C THR A 174 -8.42 0.62 -6.88
N PRO A 175 -8.32 -0.73 -6.69
CA PRO A 175 -7.05 -1.40 -6.49
C PRO A 175 -6.53 -1.96 -7.83
N THR A 176 -5.23 -1.81 -8.05
CA THR A 176 -4.55 -2.28 -9.24
C THR A 176 -3.08 -2.62 -8.96
N SER A 177 -2.28 -2.77 -10.01
CA SER A 177 -0.84 -2.91 -10.01
C SER A 177 -0.25 -2.09 -11.17
N GLY A 178 1.05 -1.96 -11.29
CA GLY A 178 1.73 -1.13 -12.29
C GLY A 178 1.15 -1.14 -13.71
N PRO A 179 0.80 -2.32 -14.31
CA PRO A 179 0.15 -2.33 -15.63
C PRO A 179 -1.16 -1.52 -15.68
N GLY A 180 -1.99 -1.60 -14.64
CA GLY A 180 -3.23 -0.84 -14.58
C GLY A 180 -3.00 0.65 -14.37
N ILE A 181 -1.97 1.04 -13.59
CA ILE A 181 -1.59 2.46 -13.47
C ILE A 181 -1.26 3.03 -14.85
N SER A 182 -0.56 2.28 -15.69
CA SER A 182 -0.26 2.71 -17.06
C SER A 182 -1.51 2.96 -17.89
N LEU A 183 -2.56 2.14 -17.74
CA LEU A 183 -3.83 2.31 -18.45
C LEU A 183 -4.68 3.45 -17.89
N MET A 184 -4.58 3.75 -16.59
CA MET A 184 -5.39 4.77 -15.92
C MET A 184 -4.93 6.20 -16.19
N ASN A 185 -3.77 6.43 -16.80
CA ASN A 185 -3.10 7.73 -16.87
C ASN A 185 -3.99 8.86 -17.36
N GLU A 186 -4.85 8.65 -18.36
CA GLU A 186 -5.73 9.71 -18.89
C GLU A 186 -6.72 10.21 -17.83
N PHE A 187 -7.43 9.30 -17.15
CA PHE A 187 -8.37 9.68 -16.11
C PHE A 187 -7.69 10.20 -14.83
N VAL A 188 -6.48 9.75 -14.53
CA VAL A 188 -5.69 10.33 -13.43
C VAL A 188 -5.38 11.79 -13.71
N GLY A 189 -5.02 12.14 -14.96
CA GLY A 189 -4.85 13.53 -15.39
C GLY A 189 -6.13 14.35 -15.29
N LEU A 190 -7.26 13.79 -15.70
CA LEU A 190 -8.57 14.43 -15.54
C LEU A 190 -8.86 14.69 -14.05
N ALA A 191 -8.65 13.70 -13.19
CA ALA A 191 -8.89 13.84 -11.74
C ALA A 191 -8.00 14.92 -11.11
N TYR A 192 -6.73 15.00 -11.52
CA TYR A 192 -5.79 16.01 -11.06
C TYR A 192 -6.23 17.42 -11.47
N TYR A 193 -6.53 17.63 -12.76
CA TYR A 193 -6.84 18.95 -13.30
C TYR A 193 -8.25 19.45 -12.94
N ALA A 194 -9.25 18.55 -12.95
CA ALA A 194 -10.63 18.86 -12.55
C ALA A 194 -10.83 18.82 -11.02
N GLU A 195 -9.80 18.44 -10.28
CA GLU A 195 -9.78 18.35 -8.82
C GLU A 195 -10.90 17.44 -8.26
N ILE A 196 -10.93 16.21 -8.76
CA ILE A 196 -11.83 15.15 -8.32
C ILE A 196 -11.07 14.23 -7.37
N PRO A 197 -11.49 14.08 -6.11
CA PRO A 197 -10.83 13.17 -5.17
C PRO A 197 -11.00 11.72 -5.61
N CYS A 198 -9.94 10.93 -5.54
CA CYS A 198 -10.02 9.47 -5.69
C CYS A 198 -8.85 8.79 -5.01
N VAL A 199 -9.02 7.52 -4.65
CA VAL A 199 -7.96 6.71 -4.05
C VAL A 199 -7.63 5.55 -4.99
N ILE A 200 -6.34 5.35 -5.25
CA ILE A 200 -5.82 4.29 -6.09
C ILE A 200 -4.83 3.47 -5.26
N PHE A 201 -5.10 2.18 -5.06
CA PHE A 201 -4.16 1.28 -4.44
C PHE A 201 -3.32 0.62 -5.53
N ASP A 202 -2.02 0.88 -5.51
CA ASP A 202 -1.05 0.18 -6.33
C ASP A 202 -0.35 -0.88 -5.48
N VAL A 203 -0.78 -2.14 -5.64
CA VAL A 203 -0.11 -3.27 -5.02
C VAL A 203 0.97 -3.72 -5.98
N GLN A 204 2.19 -3.22 -5.80
CA GLN A 204 3.29 -3.34 -6.75
C GLN A 204 3.76 -4.78 -6.93
N ARG A 205 4.12 -5.12 -8.14
CA ARG A 205 4.72 -6.40 -8.53
C ARG A 205 5.87 -6.19 -9.50
N VAL A 206 6.64 -7.25 -9.77
CA VAL A 206 7.75 -7.19 -10.73
C VAL A 206 7.25 -6.82 -12.13
N GLY A 207 7.73 -5.68 -12.63
CA GLY A 207 7.64 -5.24 -14.02
C GLY A 207 8.98 -5.40 -14.76
N PRO A 208 9.12 -4.84 -15.98
CA PRO A 208 8.12 -4.12 -16.78
C PRO A 208 7.10 -5.05 -17.47
N SER A 209 6.04 -4.45 -18.03
CA SER A 209 4.92 -5.15 -18.68
C SER A 209 4.21 -6.11 -17.69
N THR A 210 3.79 -7.28 -18.13
CA THR A 210 3.20 -8.30 -17.25
C THR A 210 4.18 -8.78 -16.17
N GLY A 211 5.47 -8.78 -16.47
CA GLY A 211 6.55 -9.10 -15.54
C GLY A 211 6.41 -10.46 -14.87
N MET A 212 6.61 -10.49 -13.55
CA MET A 212 6.38 -11.67 -12.72
C MET A 212 5.24 -11.39 -11.74
N PRO A 213 3.98 -11.76 -12.06
CA PRO A 213 2.80 -11.36 -11.29
C PRO A 213 2.77 -11.79 -9.83
N THR A 214 3.54 -12.82 -9.47
CA THR A 214 3.62 -13.40 -8.13
C THR A 214 4.96 -13.09 -7.44
N ARG A 215 5.60 -12.00 -7.80
CA ARG A 215 6.89 -11.56 -7.23
C ARG A 215 6.82 -10.09 -6.85
N THR A 216 7.47 -9.76 -5.72
CA THR A 216 7.45 -8.40 -5.16
C THR A 216 8.50 -7.50 -5.80
N GLN A 217 8.16 -6.23 -5.94
CA GLN A 217 9.04 -5.14 -6.36
C GLN A 217 8.43 -3.80 -5.92
N GLN A 218 9.22 -2.73 -5.89
CA GLN A 218 8.79 -1.36 -5.61
C GLN A 218 9.29 -0.45 -6.76
N ALA A 219 8.73 -0.65 -7.96
CA ALA A 219 9.24 -0.02 -9.18
C ALA A 219 8.21 0.91 -9.89
N ASP A 220 7.13 1.26 -9.21
CA ASP A 220 6.08 2.13 -9.75
C ASP A 220 6.10 3.53 -9.09
N ILE A 221 7.14 3.84 -8.29
CA ILE A 221 7.26 5.10 -7.52
C ILE A 221 7.23 6.31 -8.45
N MET A 222 8.11 6.35 -9.46
CA MET A 222 8.19 7.46 -10.41
C MET A 222 6.96 7.52 -11.32
N LEU A 223 6.45 6.35 -11.72
CA LEU A 223 5.21 6.26 -12.50
C LEU A 223 4.03 6.89 -11.76
N CYS A 224 3.85 6.58 -10.49
CA CYS A 224 2.75 7.13 -9.69
C CYS A 224 2.97 8.59 -9.30
N ALA A 225 4.21 8.99 -8.97
CA ALA A 225 4.52 10.36 -8.58
C ALA A 225 4.18 11.40 -9.67
N TYR A 226 4.36 11.00 -10.94
CA TYR A 226 4.17 11.86 -12.11
C TYR A 226 3.19 11.25 -13.13
N ALA A 227 2.23 10.46 -12.66
CA ALA A 227 1.24 9.82 -13.52
C ALA A 227 0.49 10.84 -14.38
N SER A 228 0.09 10.42 -15.60
CA SER A 228 -0.51 11.22 -16.66
C SER A 228 0.52 12.01 -17.47
N HIS A 229 0.05 12.94 -18.28
CA HIS A 229 0.84 13.81 -19.15
C HIS A 229 0.73 15.27 -18.66
N GLY A 230 1.66 16.11 -19.10
CA GLY A 230 1.76 17.49 -18.66
C GLY A 230 2.40 17.62 -17.25
N ASP A 231 2.14 18.74 -16.60
CA ASP A 231 2.75 19.10 -15.32
C ASP A 231 1.91 18.55 -14.15
N THR A 232 1.98 17.26 -13.92
CA THR A 232 1.25 16.56 -12.85
C THR A 232 2.16 16.14 -11.72
N ARG A 233 1.62 16.11 -10.50
CA ARG A 233 2.23 15.52 -9.30
C ARG A 233 1.16 14.93 -8.40
N HIS A 234 1.42 13.75 -7.84
CA HIS A 234 0.44 13.04 -7.03
C HIS A 234 0.94 12.75 -5.62
N VAL A 235 0.00 12.65 -4.70
CA VAL A 235 0.27 12.23 -3.32
C VAL A 235 0.43 10.72 -3.29
N LEU A 236 1.55 10.24 -2.75
CA LEU A 236 1.83 8.83 -2.54
C LEU A 236 1.91 8.52 -1.05
N LEU A 237 1.35 7.40 -0.63
CA LEU A 237 1.48 6.85 0.71
C LEU A 237 2.18 5.49 0.62
N PHE A 238 3.11 5.22 1.54
CA PHE A 238 3.95 4.03 1.54
C PHE A 238 3.77 3.24 2.85
N PRO A 239 2.74 2.38 2.97
CA PRO A 239 2.60 1.50 4.12
C PRO A 239 3.74 0.49 4.18
N ALA A 240 4.20 0.14 5.38
CA ALA A 240 5.28 -0.80 5.61
C ALA A 240 4.83 -2.16 6.17
N ASN A 241 3.58 -2.28 6.57
CA ASN A 241 2.98 -3.47 7.16
C ASN A 241 1.45 -3.42 7.08
N PRO A 242 0.73 -4.50 7.41
CA PRO A 242 -0.74 -4.52 7.35
C PRO A 242 -1.44 -3.50 8.26
N GLU A 243 -0.89 -3.20 9.43
CA GLU A 243 -1.44 -2.17 10.32
C GLU A 243 -1.46 -0.81 9.61
N GLU A 244 -0.36 -0.44 8.96
CA GLU A 244 -0.31 0.81 8.17
C GLU A 244 -1.18 0.74 6.91
N CYS A 245 -1.39 -0.43 6.29
CA CYS A 245 -2.33 -0.56 5.20
C CYS A 245 -3.76 -0.18 5.62
N PHE A 246 -4.17 -0.56 6.83
CA PHE A 246 -5.48 -0.19 7.38
C PHE A 246 -5.58 1.33 7.62
N TYR A 247 -4.64 1.92 8.36
CA TYR A 247 -4.72 3.35 8.70
C TYR A 247 -4.47 4.25 7.50
N MET A 248 -3.52 3.90 6.62
CA MET A 248 -3.26 4.69 5.41
C MET A 248 -4.37 4.60 4.38
N ALA A 249 -5.17 3.53 4.37
CA ALA A 249 -6.40 3.51 3.58
C ALA A 249 -7.35 4.64 4.01
N ALA A 250 -7.61 4.79 5.32
CA ALA A 250 -8.45 5.87 5.82
C ALA A 250 -7.83 7.25 5.55
N GLN A 251 -6.54 7.41 5.81
CA GLN A 251 -5.81 8.65 5.54
C GLN A 251 -5.84 9.04 4.05
N ALA A 252 -5.78 8.05 3.14
CA ALA A 252 -5.82 8.30 1.71
C ALA A 252 -7.15 8.95 1.28
N PHE A 253 -8.28 8.47 1.81
CA PHE A 253 -9.58 9.09 1.52
C PHE A 253 -9.69 10.50 2.10
N ASP A 254 -9.25 10.69 3.34
CA ASP A 254 -9.27 12.01 3.96
C ASP A 254 -8.38 13.00 3.21
N LEU A 255 -7.17 12.59 2.83
CA LEU A 255 -6.25 13.42 2.03
C LEU A 255 -6.80 13.70 0.64
N ALA A 256 -7.38 12.70 -0.04
CA ALA A 256 -7.96 12.88 -1.35
C ALA A 256 -9.09 13.94 -1.34
N GLU A 257 -9.96 13.89 -0.34
CA GLU A 257 -11.07 14.84 -0.20
C GLU A 257 -10.63 16.22 0.29
N ARG A 258 -9.69 16.29 1.24
CA ARG A 258 -9.12 17.56 1.71
C ARG A 258 -8.38 18.30 0.60
N LEU A 259 -7.56 17.57 -0.17
CA LEU A 259 -6.76 18.14 -1.25
C LEU A 259 -7.49 18.20 -2.59
N GLN A 260 -8.60 17.46 -2.72
CA GLN A 260 -9.34 17.33 -3.99
C GLN A 260 -8.40 16.89 -5.13
N THR A 261 -7.81 15.71 -4.98
CA THR A 261 -6.78 15.19 -5.90
C THR A 261 -6.70 13.67 -5.80
N PRO A 262 -6.17 12.98 -6.82
CA PRO A 262 -5.81 11.57 -6.67
C PRO A 262 -4.78 11.35 -5.55
N VAL A 263 -4.97 10.29 -4.76
CA VAL A 263 -4.01 9.80 -3.77
C VAL A 263 -3.71 8.34 -4.06
N PHE A 264 -2.45 7.99 -4.18
CA PHE A 264 -1.98 6.63 -4.38
C PHE A 264 -1.51 6.02 -3.08
N VAL A 265 -1.91 4.77 -2.82
CA VAL A 265 -1.35 3.96 -1.73
C VAL A 265 -0.51 2.86 -2.39
N LEU A 266 0.81 2.98 -2.27
CA LEU A 266 1.78 2.08 -2.86
C LEU A 266 2.22 1.06 -1.81
N SER A 267 1.57 -0.10 -1.80
CA SER A 267 2.08 -1.31 -1.15
C SER A 267 2.83 -2.16 -2.17
N ASP A 268 3.20 -3.36 -1.80
CA ASP A 268 3.77 -4.34 -2.70
C ASP A 268 3.23 -5.74 -2.38
N LEU A 269 3.54 -6.72 -3.22
CA LEU A 269 3.06 -8.09 -3.08
C LEU A 269 3.45 -8.71 -1.72
N ASP A 270 4.62 -8.37 -1.17
CA ASP A 270 5.09 -8.91 0.11
C ASP A 270 4.19 -8.47 1.27
N ILE A 271 3.82 -7.20 1.31
CA ILE A 271 2.86 -6.68 2.30
C ILE A 271 1.45 -7.16 1.97
N GLY A 272 1.06 -7.09 0.70
CA GLY A 272 -0.33 -7.26 0.26
C GLY A 272 -0.85 -8.69 0.34
N MET A 273 0.00 -9.71 0.18
CA MET A 273 -0.44 -11.11 0.05
C MET A 273 0.17 -12.09 1.06
N ASN A 274 1.11 -11.65 1.88
CA ASN A 274 1.65 -12.49 2.95
C ASN A 274 0.95 -12.17 4.27
N ASP A 275 0.70 -13.21 5.05
CA ASP A 275 0.20 -13.05 6.42
C ASP A 275 1.31 -12.53 7.33
N TRP A 276 1.05 -11.41 7.95
CA TRP A 276 1.93 -10.77 8.92
C TRP A 276 1.28 -10.80 10.30
N MET A 277 2.09 -10.96 11.31
CA MET A 277 1.66 -10.72 12.68
C MET A 277 1.73 -9.22 12.97
N CYS A 278 0.61 -8.61 13.28
CA CYS A 278 0.54 -7.21 13.70
C CYS A 278 -0.34 -7.05 14.95
N ARG A 279 -0.34 -5.87 15.53
CA ARG A 279 -1.28 -5.57 16.63
C ARG A 279 -2.72 -5.64 16.13
N GLU A 280 -3.66 -5.91 17.04
CA GLU A 280 -5.07 -5.73 16.73
C GLU A 280 -5.31 -4.32 16.20
N LEU A 281 -6.11 -4.23 15.12
CA LEU A 281 -6.41 -2.95 14.49
C LEU A 281 -7.39 -2.19 15.38
N ASP A 282 -7.01 -0.98 15.75
CA ASP A 282 -7.86 -0.13 16.58
C ASP A 282 -8.97 0.50 15.72
N TRP A 283 -10.23 0.15 16.06
CA TRP A 283 -11.41 0.70 15.43
C TRP A 283 -11.97 1.82 16.29
N ASP A 284 -11.60 3.06 15.97
CA ASP A 284 -12.10 4.24 16.68
C ASP A 284 -13.51 4.60 16.21
N ASP A 285 -14.51 4.37 17.04
CA ASP A 285 -15.91 4.72 16.77
C ASP A 285 -16.14 6.24 16.72
N VAL A 286 -15.19 7.04 17.18
CA VAL A 286 -15.25 8.51 17.12
C VAL A 286 -14.76 9.06 15.78
N TYR A 287 -14.00 8.25 15.02
CA TYR A 287 -13.54 8.66 13.70
C TYR A 287 -14.69 9.14 12.81
N ARG A 288 -14.48 10.28 12.18
CA ARG A 288 -15.42 10.83 11.19
C ARG A 288 -14.66 11.15 9.92
N PRO A 289 -15.18 10.71 8.74
CA PRO A 289 -14.58 11.01 7.45
C PRO A 289 -14.41 12.53 7.24
N ASP A 290 -13.19 12.97 6.98
CA ASP A 290 -12.92 14.36 6.63
C ASP A 290 -13.26 14.61 5.16
N ARG A 291 -14.36 15.33 4.93
CA ARG A 291 -14.86 15.62 3.57
C ARG A 291 -14.17 16.81 2.91
N GLY A 292 -13.24 17.47 3.60
CA GLY A 292 -12.62 18.70 3.13
C GLY A 292 -13.61 19.85 2.96
N LYS A 293 -13.33 20.77 2.06
CA LYS A 293 -14.09 22.00 1.85
C LYS A 293 -15.33 21.77 0.96
N VAL A 294 -16.37 21.15 1.53
CA VAL A 294 -17.68 20.93 0.86
C VAL A 294 -18.71 21.91 1.39
N LEU A 295 -19.30 22.73 0.50
CA LEU A 295 -20.33 23.69 0.88
C LEU A 295 -21.68 23.02 1.12
N SER A 296 -22.34 23.39 2.21
CA SER A 296 -23.71 22.99 2.53
C SER A 296 -24.74 23.70 1.66
N ALA A 297 -26.00 23.26 1.75
CA ALA A 297 -27.11 23.90 1.03
C ALA A 297 -27.35 25.37 1.49
N GLU A 298 -27.18 25.62 2.79
CA GLU A 298 -27.32 26.97 3.38
C GLU A 298 -26.20 27.90 2.94
N GLU A 299 -24.94 27.42 2.98
CA GLU A 299 -23.78 28.19 2.53
C GLU A 299 -23.90 28.55 1.04
N LEU A 300 -24.31 27.60 0.20
CA LEU A 300 -24.58 27.84 -1.22
C LEU A 300 -25.70 28.84 -1.45
N ALA A 301 -26.79 28.77 -0.66
CA ALA A 301 -27.92 29.70 -0.76
C ALA A 301 -27.48 31.14 -0.46
N GLY A 302 -26.54 31.34 0.46
CA GLY A 302 -25.99 32.65 0.83
C GLY A 302 -25.02 33.24 -0.20
N LEU A 303 -24.52 32.47 -1.15
CA LEU A 303 -23.63 32.98 -2.19
C LEU A 303 -24.37 33.67 -3.31
N GLU A 304 -23.78 34.72 -3.85
CA GLU A 304 -24.26 35.32 -5.10
C GLU A 304 -24.05 34.36 -6.26
N LYS A 305 -22.79 33.80 -6.38
CA LYS A 305 -22.39 32.83 -7.39
C LYS A 305 -21.34 31.86 -6.82
N PHE A 306 -21.51 30.59 -7.09
CA PHE A 306 -20.48 29.59 -6.80
C PHE A 306 -19.33 29.69 -7.81
N GLN A 307 -18.09 29.59 -7.29
CA GLN A 307 -16.86 29.69 -8.06
C GLN A 307 -15.98 28.50 -7.70
N ARG A 308 -15.89 27.51 -8.58
CA ARG A 308 -15.35 26.20 -8.28
C ARG A 308 -13.86 26.17 -7.92
N TYR A 309 -13.04 26.99 -8.57
CA TYR A 309 -11.58 26.88 -8.49
C TYR A 309 -10.93 28.13 -7.85
N VAL A 310 -11.68 28.97 -7.20
CA VAL A 310 -11.16 30.13 -6.47
C VAL A 310 -10.56 29.70 -5.14
N ASP A 311 -9.30 30.02 -4.92
CA ASP A 311 -8.61 29.88 -3.65
C ASP A 311 -9.01 31.04 -2.71
N ARG A 312 -9.89 30.75 -1.76
CA ARG A 312 -10.41 31.78 -0.84
C ARG A 312 -9.60 31.91 0.44
N ASP A 313 -8.91 30.83 0.82
CA ASP A 313 -8.23 30.69 2.12
C ASP A 313 -6.70 30.73 2.00
N ASP A 314 -6.18 30.99 0.79
CA ASP A 314 -4.75 31.05 0.44
C ASP A 314 -3.96 29.74 0.78
N ASP A 315 -4.66 28.61 0.75
CA ASP A 315 -4.07 27.28 0.92
C ASP A 315 -4.04 26.47 -0.38
N ALA A 316 -4.43 27.09 -1.48
CA ALA A 316 -4.54 26.53 -2.83
C ALA A 316 -5.65 25.48 -3.00
N ILE A 317 -6.50 25.25 -2.01
CA ILE A 317 -7.59 24.28 -2.03
C ILE A 317 -8.92 25.02 -2.17
N PRO A 318 -9.64 24.89 -3.30
CA PRO A 318 -10.90 25.55 -3.50
C PRO A 318 -12.05 24.85 -2.75
N TYR A 319 -13.18 25.54 -2.61
CA TYR A 319 -14.42 24.92 -2.15
C TYR A 319 -15.07 24.12 -3.28
N ARG A 320 -15.68 23.00 -2.92
CA ARG A 320 -16.47 22.16 -3.83
C ARG A 320 -17.92 22.01 -3.39
N THR A 321 -18.75 21.57 -4.31
CA THR A 321 -20.16 21.23 -4.07
C THR A 321 -20.43 19.81 -4.52
N LEU A 322 -21.54 19.25 -4.06
CA LEU A 322 -22.02 17.95 -4.51
C LEU A 322 -23.31 18.13 -5.33
N PRO A 323 -23.50 17.33 -6.38
CA PRO A 323 -24.72 17.38 -7.20
C PRO A 323 -25.99 17.20 -6.34
N GLY A 324 -27.03 17.96 -6.67
CA GLY A 324 -28.32 17.87 -6.01
C GLY A 324 -28.44 18.62 -4.67
N VAL A 325 -27.37 19.17 -4.10
CA VAL A 325 -27.41 19.87 -2.81
C VAL A 325 -28.11 21.24 -2.95
N ASN A 326 -27.73 22.06 -3.93
CA ASN A 326 -28.34 23.34 -4.23
C ASN A 326 -28.08 23.73 -5.69
N ALA A 327 -29.13 24.31 -6.36
CA ALA A 327 -29.00 24.73 -7.76
C ALA A 327 -27.90 25.77 -7.99
N LYS A 328 -27.58 26.62 -7.01
CA LYS A 328 -26.49 27.61 -7.09
C LYS A 328 -25.11 26.96 -7.11
N GLY A 329 -24.97 25.70 -6.65
CA GLY A 329 -23.74 24.93 -6.69
C GLY A 329 -23.45 24.27 -8.03
N ALA A 330 -24.31 24.41 -9.02
CA ALA A 330 -24.13 23.79 -10.33
C ALA A 330 -22.96 24.44 -11.09
N TYR A 331 -22.10 23.58 -11.66
CA TYR A 331 -21.02 24.00 -12.55
C TYR A 331 -20.70 22.88 -13.55
N PHE A 332 -19.99 23.20 -14.61
CA PHE A 332 -19.56 22.21 -15.56
C PHE A 332 -18.11 21.76 -15.26
N THR A 333 -17.92 20.49 -14.92
CA THR A 333 -16.60 19.90 -14.70
C THR A 333 -15.85 19.75 -16.02
N ARG A 334 -14.59 20.20 -16.07
CA ARG A 334 -13.78 20.23 -17.29
C ARG A 334 -12.41 19.61 -17.07
N GLY A 335 -12.00 18.78 -18.02
CA GLY A 335 -10.60 18.42 -18.23
C GLY A 335 -9.86 19.38 -19.18
N SER A 336 -10.60 20.20 -19.95
CA SER A 336 -10.00 21.25 -20.81
C SER A 336 -9.64 22.50 -20.00
N GLY A 337 -8.83 23.38 -20.61
CA GLY A 337 -8.44 24.66 -20.03
C GLY A 337 -9.61 25.42 -19.43
N HIS A 338 -9.48 25.83 -18.18
CA HIS A 338 -10.50 26.61 -17.47
C HIS A 338 -9.85 27.66 -16.57
N ASN A 339 -10.59 28.71 -16.30
CA ASN A 339 -10.16 29.72 -15.35
C ASN A 339 -10.60 29.35 -13.92
N GLN A 340 -10.23 30.18 -12.96
CA GLN A 340 -10.60 30.01 -11.54
C GLN A 340 -12.11 29.93 -11.29
N TYR A 341 -12.94 30.39 -12.21
CA TYR A 341 -14.41 30.35 -12.13
C TYR A 341 -15.02 29.11 -12.77
N GLY A 342 -14.21 28.23 -13.38
CA GLY A 342 -14.68 27.02 -14.08
C GLY A 342 -15.15 27.28 -15.52
N ALA A 343 -14.99 28.49 -16.05
CA ALA A 343 -15.27 28.79 -17.45
C ALA A 343 -14.12 28.36 -18.35
N TYR A 344 -14.45 27.82 -19.51
CA TYR A 344 -13.45 27.48 -20.53
C TYR A 344 -12.64 28.71 -20.94
N THR A 345 -11.33 28.56 -21.04
CA THR A 345 -10.41 29.60 -21.51
C THR A 345 -9.17 28.99 -22.15
N GLU A 346 -8.62 29.72 -23.12
CA GLU A 346 -7.28 29.52 -23.69
C GLU A 346 -6.39 30.74 -23.42
N ASP A 347 -6.82 31.64 -22.53
CA ASP A 347 -6.00 32.76 -22.09
C ASP A 347 -4.81 32.27 -21.28
N SER A 348 -3.60 32.66 -21.71
CA SER A 348 -2.35 32.18 -21.11
C SER A 348 -2.15 32.61 -19.67
N ALA A 349 -2.60 33.79 -19.29
CA ALA A 349 -2.46 34.29 -17.91
C ALA A 349 -3.43 33.56 -16.95
N GLU A 350 -4.69 33.34 -17.36
CA GLU A 350 -5.64 32.56 -16.58
C GLU A 350 -5.19 31.12 -16.41
N TYR A 351 -4.64 30.49 -17.46
CA TYR A 351 -4.09 29.14 -17.42
C TYR A 351 -2.92 29.01 -16.42
N GLN A 352 -1.97 29.96 -16.47
CA GLN A 352 -0.85 30.00 -15.53
C GLN A 352 -1.31 30.10 -14.08
N LEU A 353 -2.31 30.93 -13.78
CA LEU A 353 -2.87 31.05 -12.42
C LEU A 353 -3.39 29.70 -11.89
N VAL A 354 -4.07 28.92 -12.73
CA VAL A 354 -4.57 27.60 -12.34
C VAL A 354 -3.42 26.63 -12.07
N LEU A 355 -2.41 26.57 -12.95
CA LEU A 355 -1.26 25.67 -12.77
C LEU A 355 -0.42 26.06 -11.54
N ASP A 356 -0.20 27.34 -11.30
CA ASP A 356 0.51 27.81 -10.12
C ASP A 356 -0.24 27.51 -8.82
N ARG A 357 -1.57 27.58 -8.84
CA ARG A 357 -2.39 27.16 -7.71
C ARG A 357 -2.27 25.64 -7.46
N LEU A 358 -2.35 24.81 -8.51
CA LEU A 358 -2.17 23.36 -8.38
C LEU A 358 -0.77 23.02 -7.83
N ARG A 359 0.27 23.74 -8.24
CA ARG A 359 1.62 23.58 -7.68
C ARG A 359 1.66 23.97 -6.19
N ARG A 360 1.03 25.09 -5.78
CA ARG A 360 0.94 25.50 -4.38
C ARG A 360 0.15 24.49 -3.54
N LYS A 361 -0.92 23.89 -4.08
CA LYS A 361 -1.67 22.82 -3.42
C LYS A 361 -0.78 21.63 -3.05
N PHE A 362 0.19 21.30 -3.89
CA PHE A 362 1.16 20.25 -3.59
C PHE A 362 2.10 20.62 -2.42
N THR A 363 2.46 21.88 -2.29
CA THR A 363 3.19 22.39 -1.11
C THR A 363 2.32 22.32 0.16
N THR A 364 1.02 22.57 0.04
CA THR A 364 0.07 22.38 1.15
C THR A 364 -0.03 20.91 1.54
N ALA A 365 -0.03 20.00 0.56
CA ALA A 365 -0.04 18.55 0.81
C ALA A 365 1.16 18.10 1.66
N ALA A 366 2.37 18.61 1.40
CA ALA A 366 3.59 18.26 2.16
C ALA A 366 3.47 18.52 3.68
N LYS A 367 2.57 19.44 4.09
CA LYS A 367 2.36 19.78 5.51
C LYS A 367 1.41 18.82 6.22
N ILE A 368 0.57 18.10 5.47
CA ILE A 368 -0.52 17.30 6.03
C ILE A 368 -0.42 15.80 5.75
N VAL A 369 0.46 15.37 4.85
CA VAL A 369 0.74 13.95 4.63
C VAL A 369 1.43 13.32 5.84
N PRO A 370 1.37 11.99 6.01
CA PRO A 370 2.05 11.28 7.09
C PRO A 370 3.54 11.59 7.11
N LYS A 371 4.04 11.97 8.29
CA LYS A 371 5.46 12.27 8.47
C LYS A 371 6.32 11.01 8.42
N ALA A 372 7.55 11.16 7.96
CA ALA A 372 8.56 10.12 8.01
C ALA A 372 8.89 9.71 9.46
N VAL A 373 9.33 8.46 9.65
CA VAL A 373 9.68 7.92 10.97
C VAL A 373 11.18 7.78 11.08
N LEU A 374 11.76 8.47 12.06
CA LEU A 374 13.16 8.35 12.43
C LEU A 374 13.37 7.23 13.45
N THR A 375 14.34 6.36 13.21
CA THR A 375 14.86 5.36 14.15
C THR A 375 16.36 5.59 14.32
N GLY A 376 16.81 5.75 15.54
CA GLY A 376 18.20 6.11 15.88
C GLY A 376 18.28 7.45 16.58
N THR A 377 19.48 8.00 16.70
CA THR A 377 19.74 9.27 17.43
C THR A 377 19.62 10.51 16.54
N GLY A 378 19.75 10.35 15.24
CA GLY A 378 19.86 11.45 14.27
C GLY A 378 21.26 12.05 14.17
N GLU A 379 22.26 11.48 14.87
CA GLU A 379 23.64 12.00 14.99
C GLU A 379 24.69 11.09 14.37
N ASN A 380 24.30 9.91 13.85
CA ASN A 380 25.23 8.98 13.23
C ASN A 380 25.70 9.51 11.86
N ALA A 381 26.91 9.15 11.45
CA ALA A 381 27.49 9.59 10.18
C ALA A 381 26.75 9.02 8.95
N ILE A 382 26.15 7.83 9.10
CA ILE A 382 25.44 7.13 8.04
C ILE A 382 23.95 7.15 8.34
N GLY A 383 23.17 7.64 7.38
CA GLY A 383 21.72 7.52 7.34
C GLY A 383 21.26 6.45 6.35
N ILE A 384 20.18 5.75 6.67
CA ILE A 384 19.48 4.86 5.76
C ILE A 384 18.13 5.51 5.42
N VAL A 385 17.71 5.43 4.17
CA VAL A 385 16.37 5.87 3.74
C VAL A 385 15.70 4.74 2.96
N SER A 386 14.43 4.48 3.25
CA SER A 386 13.61 3.52 2.49
C SER A 386 12.12 3.84 2.56
N ILE A 387 11.33 3.03 1.84
CA ILE A 387 9.87 2.96 1.90
C ILE A 387 9.40 1.50 2.09
N GLY A 388 8.15 1.34 2.49
CA GLY A 388 7.40 0.09 2.38
C GLY A 388 8.03 -1.11 3.07
N SER A 389 7.96 -2.27 2.43
CA SER A 389 8.34 -3.58 2.97
C SER A 389 9.84 -3.74 3.30
N CYS A 390 10.71 -2.79 2.92
CA CYS A 390 12.11 -2.79 3.34
C CYS A 390 12.30 -2.59 4.85
N ASP A 391 11.29 -2.03 5.57
CA ASP A 391 11.39 -1.63 6.98
C ASP A 391 11.87 -2.76 7.90
N GLY A 392 11.26 -3.94 7.81
CA GLY A 392 11.61 -5.09 8.65
C GLY A 392 13.06 -5.54 8.47
N ALA A 393 13.50 -5.66 7.23
CA ALA A 393 14.88 -6.06 6.91
C ALA A 393 15.92 -5.02 7.38
N ILE A 394 15.58 -3.74 7.30
CA ILE A 394 16.46 -2.65 7.77
C ILE A 394 16.59 -2.68 9.29
N ARG A 395 15.50 -2.88 10.02
CA ARG A 395 15.53 -2.98 11.49
C ARG A 395 16.38 -4.15 11.95
N GLU A 396 16.21 -5.33 11.33
CA GLU A 396 17.04 -6.50 11.60
C GLU A 396 18.53 -6.23 11.26
N ALA A 397 18.82 -5.54 10.16
CA ALA A 397 20.17 -5.14 9.80
C ALA A 397 20.78 -4.16 10.81
N MET A 398 20.04 -3.19 11.30
CA MET A 398 20.49 -2.26 12.35
C MET A 398 20.84 -3.00 13.64
N GLU A 399 20.04 -3.99 14.05
CA GLU A 399 20.36 -4.82 15.22
C GLU A 399 21.65 -5.65 15.01
N ALA A 400 21.83 -6.22 13.81
CA ALA A 400 23.04 -6.97 13.48
C ALA A 400 24.28 -6.06 13.53
N LEU A 401 24.21 -4.88 12.93
CA LEU A 401 25.30 -3.88 12.94
C LEU A 401 25.61 -3.36 14.34
N ALA A 402 24.58 -3.15 15.16
CA ALA A 402 24.76 -2.69 16.56
C ALA A 402 25.56 -3.70 17.40
N ARG A 403 25.41 -5.01 17.15
CA ARG A 403 26.25 -6.06 17.78
C ARG A 403 27.72 -5.91 17.42
N GLU A 404 28.02 -5.31 16.27
CA GLU A 404 29.37 -4.99 15.80
C GLU A 404 29.83 -3.57 16.19
N LYS A 405 29.03 -2.87 17.01
CA LYS A 405 29.25 -1.47 17.42
C LYS A 405 29.20 -0.47 16.24
N ILE A 406 28.50 -0.82 15.17
CA ILE A 406 28.20 0.05 14.05
C ILE A 406 26.78 0.60 14.25
N HIS A 407 26.67 1.91 14.43
CA HIS A 407 25.40 2.59 14.63
C HIS A 407 25.07 3.42 13.39
N VAL A 408 23.83 3.33 12.95
CA VAL A 408 23.28 4.06 11.79
C VAL A 408 21.94 4.65 12.16
N ASP A 409 21.53 5.73 11.49
CA ASP A 409 20.21 6.27 11.61
C ASP A 409 19.34 5.81 10.43
N TYR A 410 18.06 5.67 10.67
CA TYR A 410 17.14 5.21 9.65
C TYR A 410 15.91 6.11 9.57
N LEU A 411 15.66 6.68 8.40
CA LEU A 411 14.46 7.42 8.07
C LEU A 411 13.58 6.60 7.15
N ARG A 412 12.43 6.19 7.65
CA ARG A 412 11.40 5.56 6.83
C ARG A 412 10.46 6.62 6.28
N VAL A 413 10.49 6.82 4.99
CA VAL A 413 9.58 7.74 4.29
C VAL A 413 8.20 7.08 4.19
N LYS A 414 7.15 7.80 4.62
CA LYS A 414 5.77 7.32 4.65
C LYS A 414 4.90 7.91 3.56
N ALA A 415 5.30 9.05 3.01
CA ALA A 415 4.52 9.75 2.02
C ALA A 415 5.37 10.62 1.08
N PHE A 416 4.81 10.95 -0.06
CA PHE A 416 5.23 12.01 -0.95
C PHE A 416 4.00 12.90 -1.25
N PRO A 417 4.15 14.24 -1.29
CA PRO A 417 5.38 15.05 -1.20
C PRO A 417 6.09 14.94 0.15
N PHE A 418 7.41 15.13 0.11
CA PHE A 418 8.23 14.98 1.31
C PHE A 418 8.02 16.13 2.29
N GLY A 419 7.92 15.81 3.58
CA GLY A 419 7.95 16.79 4.66
C GLY A 419 9.36 17.34 4.92
N LEU A 420 9.45 18.44 5.65
CA LEU A 420 10.73 19.10 6.00
C LEU A 420 11.68 18.17 6.78
N GLU A 421 11.14 17.19 7.51
CA GLU A 421 11.93 16.20 8.24
C GLU A 421 12.76 15.31 7.32
N VAL A 422 12.28 15.05 6.10
CA VAL A 422 13.03 14.27 5.10
C VAL A 422 14.25 15.06 4.64
N GLU A 423 14.07 16.31 4.23
CA GLU A 423 15.17 17.18 3.82
C GLU A 423 16.16 17.42 4.98
N GLY A 424 15.65 17.63 6.18
CA GLY A 424 16.47 17.78 7.40
C GLY A 424 17.37 16.56 7.63
N PHE A 425 16.82 15.34 7.51
CA PHE A 425 17.58 14.10 7.64
C PHE A 425 18.64 13.96 6.55
N LEU A 426 18.28 14.24 5.29
CA LEU A 426 19.23 14.16 4.17
C LEU A 426 20.39 15.13 4.30
N ASN A 427 20.16 16.31 4.87
CA ASN A 427 21.20 17.32 5.06
C ASN A 427 22.09 17.04 6.26
N SER A 428 21.57 16.42 7.33
CA SER A 428 22.32 16.16 8.58
C SER A 428 23.33 15.01 8.45
N HIS A 429 23.18 14.11 7.46
CA HIS A 429 24.08 12.98 7.28
C HIS A 429 25.11 13.20 6.17
N ALA A 430 26.32 12.72 6.38
CA ALA A 430 27.39 12.78 5.39
C ALA A 430 27.20 11.79 4.26
N THR A 431 26.68 10.61 4.60
CA THR A 431 26.44 9.49 3.68
C THR A 431 25.04 8.93 3.93
N ILE A 432 24.26 8.76 2.86
CA ILE A 432 22.92 8.21 2.93
C ILE A 432 22.82 7.00 2.01
N ILE A 433 22.38 5.89 2.55
CA ILE A 433 22.12 4.67 1.81
C ILE A 433 20.62 4.57 1.55
N VAL A 434 20.21 4.68 0.29
CA VAL A 434 18.82 4.51 -0.14
C VAL A 434 18.61 3.04 -0.49
N VAL A 435 17.78 2.36 0.31
CA VAL A 435 17.47 0.93 0.17
C VAL A 435 16.17 0.78 -0.59
N GLU A 436 16.22 0.10 -1.74
CA GLU A 436 15.09 0.01 -2.67
C GLU A 436 14.95 -1.38 -3.29
N GLN A 437 13.71 -1.77 -3.58
CA GLN A 437 13.39 -2.98 -4.31
C GLN A 437 13.06 -2.69 -5.78
N ASN A 438 13.97 -1.99 -6.45
CA ASN A 438 13.94 -1.77 -7.91
C ASN A 438 15.37 -1.60 -8.45
N ARG A 439 15.56 -1.73 -9.79
CA ARG A 439 16.85 -1.60 -10.47
C ARG A 439 17.30 -0.16 -10.66
N ASP A 440 16.35 0.74 -10.84
CA ASP A 440 16.63 2.06 -11.42
C ASP A 440 16.69 3.18 -10.37
N ALA A 441 16.78 2.84 -9.08
CA ALA A 441 16.94 3.76 -7.95
C ALA A 441 15.86 4.87 -7.96
N GLN A 442 14.59 4.48 -8.03
CA GLN A 442 13.48 5.39 -8.22
C GLN A 442 13.25 6.31 -7.00
N LEU A 443 13.33 5.77 -5.78
CA LEU A 443 13.23 6.59 -4.56
C LEU A 443 14.39 7.60 -4.47
N ARG A 444 15.62 7.13 -4.73
CA ARG A 444 16.79 8.03 -4.78
C ARG A 444 16.62 9.13 -5.81
N SER A 445 16.09 8.80 -6.98
CA SER A 445 15.81 9.77 -8.03
C SER A 445 14.78 10.79 -7.59
N LEU A 446 13.67 10.34 -6.98
CA LEU A 446 12.62 11.21 -6.46
C LEU A 446 13.15 12.13 -5.35
N LEU A 447 13.93 11.60 -4.40
CA LEU A 447 14.60 12.41 -3.37
C LEU A 447 15.49 13.49 -3.98
N THR A 448 16.30 13.14 -4.98
CA THR A 448 17.17 14.09 -5.66
C THR A 448 16.40 15.22 -6.36
N LEU A 449 15.28 14.88 -7.02
CA LEU A 449 14.47 15.85 -7.75
C LEU A 449 13.71 16.81 -6.84
N GLU A 450 13.24 16.31 -5.71
CA GLU A 450 12.24 17.01 -4.89
C GLU A 450 12.80 17.65 -3.61
N THR A 451 14.04 17.32 -3.18
CA THR A 451 14.65 17.90 -1.96
C THR A 451 15.86 18.74 -2.23
N GLY A 452 16.38 18.76 -3.45
CA GLY A 452 17.62 19.51 -3.77
C GLY A 452 18.89 18.97 -3.08
N VAL A 453 18.84 17.78 -2.45
CA VAL A 453 20.01 17.16 -1.83
C VAL A 453 21.07 16.82 -2.87
N GLU A 454 22.34 17.00 -2.51
CA GLU A 454 23.45 16.63 -3.39
C GLU A 454 23.44 15.13 -3.68
N LYS A 455 23.35 14.78 -4.98
CA LYS A 455 23.31 13.40 -5.45
C LYS A 455 24.49 12.56 -4.95
N SER A 456 25.65 13.18 -4.74
CA SER A 456 26.88 12.56 -4.23
C SER A 456 26.73 11.96 -2.83
N LYS A 457 25.81 12.49 -2.01
CA LYS A 457 25.50 11.96 -0.68
C LYS A 457 24.65 10.67 -0.72
N LEU A 458 23.91 10.46 -1.80
CA LEU A 458 22.93 9.38 -1.92
C LEU A 458 23.55 8.16 -2.61
N HIS A 459 23.72 7.08 -1.89
CA HIS A 459 24.23 5.79 -2.38
C HIS A 459 23.06 4.80 -2.45
N SER A 460 22.97 4.06 -3.58
CA SER A 460 21.88 3.10 -3.77
C SER A 460 22.28 1.70 -3.29
N LEU A 461 21.37 1.07 -2.55
CA LEU A 461 21.39 -0.36 -2.28
C LEU A 461 20.14 -0.97 -2.90
N LEU A 462 20.30 -1.66 -4.02
CA LEU A 462 19.21 -2.10 -4.87
C LEU A 462 19.03 -3.62 -4.81
N SER A 463 17.78 -4.08 -4.62
CA SER A 463 17.36 -5.47 -4.74
C SER A 463 16.22 -5.56 -5.74
N TYR A 464 16.36 -6.40 -6.77
CA TYR A 464 15.35 -6.54 -7.83
C TYR A 464 15.21 -7.98 -8.31
N SER A 465 15.36 -8.92 -7.37
CA SER A 465 15.25 -10.35 -7.65
C SER A 465 13.81 -10.88 -7.73
N GLY A 466 12.83 -10.06 -7.31
CA GLY A 466 11.43 -10.46 -7.15
C GLY A 466 11.13 -11.14 -5.82
N PHE A 467 12.11 -11.20 -4.92
CA PHE A 467 11.94 -11.68 -3.54
C PHE A 467 11.99 -10.51 -2.55
N PRO A 468 11.37 -10.66 -1.37
CA PRO A 468 11.46 -9.66 -0.30
C PRO A 468 12.93 -9.35 0.06
N MET A 469 13.15 -8.10 0.48
CA MET A 469 14.45 -7.67 0.99
C MET A 469 14.81 -8.46 2.24
N THR A 470 16.08 -8.80 2.39
CA THR A 470 16.62 -9.43 3.60
C THR A 470 17.69 -8.54 4.25
N SER A 471 18.00 -8.77 5.53
CA SER A 471 18.94 -7.94 6.28
C SER A 471 20.39 -8.08 5.78
N LYS A 472 20.79 -9.25 5.30
CA LYS A 472 22.20 -9.52 4.91
C LYS A 472 22.74 -8.57 3.84
N PRO A 473 22.09 -8.34 2.68
CA PRO A 473 22.57 -7.37 1.70
C PRO A 473 22.70 -5.95 2.28
N ILE A 474 21.83 -5.58 3.23
CA ILE A 474 21.86 -4.26 3.86
C ILE A 474 23.10 -4.14 4.76
N VAL A 475 23.38 -5.15 5.59
CA VAL A 475 24.58 -5.20 6.43
C VAL A 475 25.84 -5.14 5.59
N ASP A 476 25.92 -5.95 4.54
CA ASP A 476 27.08 -6.00 3.65
C ASP A 476 27.29 -4.66 2.92
N GLY A 477 26.22 -4.02 2.46
CA GLY A 477 26.27 -2.72 1.80
C GLY A 477 26.73 -1.58 2.72
N ILE A 478 26.28 -1.57 3.98
CA ILE A 478 26.72 -0.59 4.97
C ILE A 478 28.20 -0.78 5.33
N ARG A 479 28.65 -2.03 5.48
CA ARG A 479 30.09 -2.31 5.72
C ARG A 479 30.96 -1.86 4.54
N ALA A 480 30.52 -2.06 3.31
CA ALA A 480 31.21 -1.57 2.11
C ALA A 480 31.31 -0.03 2.10
N ALA A 481 30.22 0.67 2.39
CA ALA A 481 30.20 2.13 2.47
C ALA A 481 31.14 2.66 3.55
N LEU A 482 31.22 2.01 4.71
CA LEU A 482 32.17 2.35 5.76
C LEU A 482 33.63 2.13 5.36
N ALA A 483 33.92 1.07 4.58
CA ALA A 483 35.26 0.79 4.10
C ALA A 483 35.75 1.79 3.03
N GLU A 484 34.84 2.43 2.32
CA GLU A 484 35.14 3.46 1.32
C GLU A 484 35.26 4.87 1.93
N ALA A 485 34.60 5.14 3.07
CA ALA A 485 34.60 6.43 3.74
C ALA A 485 36.00 6.99 4.08
N PRO A 486 37.01 6.20 4.50
CA PRO A 486 38.37 6.71 4.75
C PRO A 486 39.10 7.20 3.50
N ARG A 487 38.74 6.73 2.32
CA ARG A 487 39.35 7.18 1.05
C ARG A 487 38.84 8.54 0.59
N LEU A 488 37.64 8.93 0.97
CA LEU A 488 37.05 10.21 0.64
C LEU A 488 37.53 11.34 1.57
N SER A 489 37.93 11.02 2.80
CA SER A 489 38.50 12.00 3.76
C SER A 489 39.99 12.30 3.53
N ALA A 490 40.67 11.53 2.70
CA ALA A 490 42.10 11.68 2.39
C ALA A 490 42.40 12.59 1.18
N ILE A 491 41.38 13.15 0.52
CA ILE A 491 41.58 14.16 -0.54
C ILE A 491 41.78 15.52 0.13
N PRO A 492 42.98 16.14 0.04
CA PRO A 492 43.19 17.47 0.59
C PRO A 492 42.24 18.46 -0.08
N ARG A 493 41.53 19.23 0.73
CA ARG A 493 40.77 20.39 0.25
C ARG A 493 41.82 21.42 -0.23
N THR A 494 42.05 21.48 -1.53
CA THR A 494 42.79 22.57 -2.17
C THR A 494 41.86 23.75 -2.43
#